data_c6ff43b234470584761d1daca9301764
#
_entry.id   c6ff43b234470584761d1daca9301764
#
_cell.length_a   1.000
_cell.length_b   1.000
_cell.length_c   1.000
_cell.angle_alpha   90.00
_cell.angle_beta   90.00
_cell.angle_gamma   90.00
#
_symmetry.space_group_name_H-M   'P 1'
#
loop_
_entity.id
_entity.type
_entity.pdbx_description
1 polymer ?
#
loop_
_entity_poly.entity_id
_entity_poly.type
_entity_poly.pdbx_seq_one_letter_code
_entity_poly.pdbx_strand_id
1 'polypeptide(L)'
;YYKPGASTKVFFALNAQHEGVGKGMQRYYFDGNVMTGTFDEKSQEKGRKMTITHDEKVNYQTFVDKPFFESYVTTQSANGAYKEVLSDVGSNQPFFDKHDARIIDETLKGTFTFKGSKSGLGGMIDNEADAGGFPNIPTEKRPADWDTDHDGLQNWWKKAKGLNENSKAGDFSEANSDVDKDG
;
A
#
# COMPACT_ATOMS: atom_id res chain seq x y z
N TYR A 1 -3.21 5.08 -6.88
CA TYR A 1 -4.66 5.29 -6.88
C TYR A 1 -5.06 6.24 -5.75
N TYR A 2 -5.77 7.29 -6.07
CA TYR A 2 -6.26 8.29 -5.13
C TYR A 2 -7.77 8.19 -5.00
N LYS A 3 -8.27 8.11 -3.78
CA LYS A 3 -9.71 8.07 -3.51
C LYS A 3 -10.07 9.17 -2.50
N PRO A 4 -10.30 10.41 -2.96
CA PRO A 4 -10.66 11.51 -2.07
C PRO A 4 -11.95 11.21 -1.32
N GLY A 5 -11.99 11.48 -0.03
CA GLY A 5 -13.19 11.36 0.79
C GLY A 5 -14.13 12.54 0.60
N ALA A 6 -15.37 12.39 1.05
CA ALA A 6 -16.42 13.43 0.92
C ALA A 6 -16.04 14.76 1.60
N SER A 7 -15.18 14.74 2.60
CA SER A 7 -14.70 15.93 3.32
C SER A 7 -13.45 16.56 2.73
N THR A 8 -12.88 15.98 1.69
CA THR A 8 -11.65 16.50 1.06
C THR A 8 -11.95 17.83 0.36
N LYS A 9 -11.28 18.90 0.76
CA LYS A 9 -11.47 20.25 0.19
C LYS A 9 -10.36 20.68 -0.74
N VAL A 10 -9.18 20.08 -0.61
CA VAL A 10 -7.99 20.42 -1.40
C VAL A 10 -7.54 19.17 -2.13
N PHE A 11 -7.42 19.27 -3.44
CA PHE A 11 -7.04 18.16 -4.31
C PHE A 11 -5.74 18.52 -5.00
N PHE A 12 -4.70 17.72 -4.75
CA PHE A 12 -3.52 17.70 -5.59
C PHE A 12 -3.06 16.25 -5.77
N ALA A 13 -2.52 15.96 -6.95
CA ALA A 13 -2.05 14.63 -7.29
C ALA A 13 -0.56 14.46 -6.99
N LEU A 14 0.19 15.56 -6.98
CA LEU A 14 1.62 15.59 -6.70
C LEU A 14 1.98 16.87 -5.95
N ASN A 15 2.84 16.74 -4.96
CA ASN A 15 3.54 17.84 -4.33
C ASN A 15 4.96 17.88 -4.89
N ALA A 16 5.21 18.81 -5.83
CA ALA A 16 6.52 18.97 -6.44
C ALA A 16 7.33 20.01 -5.65
N GLN A 17 8.39 19.55 -5.01
CA GLN A 17 9.36 20.42 -4.35
C GLN A 17 10.52 20.68 -5.30
N HIS A 18 10.72 21.94 -5.69
CA HIS A 18 11.76 22.36 -6.62
C HIS A 18 12.98 22.96 -5.92
N GLU A 19 12.79 23.50 -4.72
CA GLU A 19 13.83 24.13 -3.91
C GLU A 19 13.98 23.44 -2.54
N GLY A 20 15.15 23.59 -1.93
CA GLY A 20 15.40 23.10 -0.57
C GLY A 20 15.55 21.59 -0.38
N VAL A 21 15.38 20.79 -1.44
CA VAL A 21 15.38 19.32 -1.38
C VAL A 21 16.61 18.65 -2.00
N GLY A 22 17.53 19.42 -2.53
CA GLY A 22 18.76 18.89 -3.12
C GLY A 22 19.34 19.80 -4.19
N LYS A 23 20.43 19.32 -4.81
CA LYS A 23 21.06 20.00 -5.93
C LYS A 23 20.56 19.44 -7.25
N GLY A 24 20.38 20.28 -8.26
CA GLY A 24 19.99 19.90 -9.59
C GLY A 24 18.49 20.06 -9.88
N MET A 25 18.07 19.60 -11.06
CA MET A 25 16.68 19.72 -11.52
C MET A 25 15.81 18.67 -10.85
N GLN A 26 14.71 19.09 -10.24
CA GLN A 26 13.71 18.20 -9.67
C GLN A 26 12.66 17.90 -10.73
N ARG A 27 12.77 16.71 -11.33
CA ARG A 27 11.86 16.24 -12.38
C ARG A 27 11.07 15.03 -11.91
N TYR A 28 9.88 14.86 -12.44
CA TYR A 28 8.93 13.84 -12.04
C TYR A 28 8.44 13.06 -13.26
N TYR A 29 8.40 11.74 -13.12
CA TYR A 29 7.62 10.89 -14.00
C TYR A 29 6.26 10.64 -13.34
N PHE A 30 5.18 11.01 -14.05
CA PHE A 30 3.82 10.85 -13.55
C PHE A 30 2.96 10.24 -14.65
N ASP A 31 2.62 8.96 -14.46
CA ASP A 31 1.81 8.19 -15.40
C ASP A 31 1.08 7.05 -14.69
N GLY A 32 0.03 6.49 -15.33
CA GLY A 32 -0.74 5.37 -14.81
C GLY A 32 -1.55 5.66 -13.54
N ASN A 33 -1.72 6.91 -13.15
CA ASN A 33 -2.43 7.29 -11.93
C ASN A 33 -3.93 7.44 -12.16
N VAL A 34 -4.70 7.18 -11.10
CA VAL A 34 -6.16 7.39 -11.07
C VAL A 34 -6.53 8.19 -9.83
N MET A 35 -7.34 9.22 -10.00
CA MET A 35 -8.02 9.92 -8.91
C MET A 35 -9.53 9.88 -9.14
N THR A 36 -10.24 9.17 -8.30
CA THR A 36 -11.69 8.95 -8.43
C THR A 36 -12.43 10.28 -8.60
N GLY A 37 -13.27 10.35 -9.64
CA GLY A 37 -14.07 11.53 -9.95
C GLY A 37 -13.30 12.68 -10.60
N THR A 38 -11.98 12.56 -10.85
CA THR A 38 -11.16 13.66 -11.35
C THR A 38 -10.40 13.29 -12.62
N PHE A 39 -9.57 12.26 -12.58
CA PHE A 39 -8.81 11.77 -13.75
C PHE A 39 -8.56 10.26 -13.67
N ASP A 40 -8.26 9.68 -14.80
CA ASP A 40 -7.97 8.26 -14.98
C ASP A 40 -6.64 8.04 -15.72
N GLU A 41 -6.30 6.78 -15.98
CA GLU A 41 -5.08 6.39 -16.68
C GLU A 41 -4.95 7.01 -18.07
N LYS A 42 -6.06 7.40 -18.71
CA LYS A 42 -6.09 8.02 -20.06
C LYS A 42 -5.98 9.55 -20.02
N SER A 43 -6.08 10.15 -18.84
CA SER A 43 -6.16 11.61 -18.67
C SER A 43 -5.12 12.16 -17.71
N GLN A 44 -3.87 11.65 -17.80
CA GLN A 44 -2.76 11.99 -16.89
C GLN A 44 -2.43 13.49 -16.84
N GLU A 45 -2.64 14.23 -17.93
CA GLU A 45 -2.45 15.67 -17.96
C GLU A 45 -3.34 16.42 -16.96
N LYS A 46 -4.52 15.91 -16.64
CA LYS A 46 -5.35 16.48 -15.59
C LYS A 46 -4.69 16.34 -14.22
N GLY A 47 -4.09 15.16 -13.94
CA GLY A 47 -3.34 14.92 -12.72
C GLY A 47 -2.07 15.78 -12.62
N ARG A 48 -1.31 15.91 -13.71
CA ARG A 48 -0.12 16.79 -13.78
C ARG A 48 -0.47 18.26 -13.50
N LYS A 49 -1.62 18.74 -14.00
CA LYS A 49 -2.13 20.10 -13.71
C LYS A 49 -2.57 20.29 -12.26
N MET A 50 -2.79 19.20 -11.53
CA MET A 50 -3.12 19.21 -10.08
C MET A 50 -1.86 19.09 -9.22
N THR A 51 -0.74 19.58 -9.68
CA THR A 51 0.53 19.59 -8.94
C THR A 51 0.62 20.89 -8.16
N ILE A 52 0.88 20.78 -6.86
CA ILE A 52 1.26 21.92 -6.03
C ILE A 52 2.77 22.11 -6.09
N THR A 53 3.21 23.35 -6.30
CA THR A 53 4.63 23.71 -6.43
C THR A 53 5.08 24.73 -5.39
N HIS A 54 4.21 25.09 -4.45
CA HIS A 54 4.47 26.12 -3.43
C HIS A 54 4.94 27.47 -4.03
N ASP A 55 4.40 27.82 -5.21
CA ASP A 55 4.75 29.02 -5.98
C ASP A 55 6.20 29.08 -6.48
N GLU A 56 6.94 27.99 -6.33
CA GLU A 56 8.31 27.88 -6.87
C GLU A 56 8.28 27.85 -8.41
N LYS A 57 9.13 28.66 -9.01
CA LYS A 57 9.27 28.77 -10.47
C LYS A 57 10.59 28.19 -10.92
N VAL A 58 10.52 27.28 -11.88
CA VAL A 58 11.70 26.67 -12.50
C VAL A 58 11.72 26.94 -14.00
N ASN A 59 12.92 26.97 -14.58
CA ASN A 59 13.14 27.21 -16.01
C ASN A 59 13.35 25.91 -16.81
N TYR A 60 12.91 24.80 -16.30
CA TYR A 60 12.99 23.50 -16.92
C TYR A 60 11.64 22.77 -16.85
N GLN A 61 11.47 21.75 -17.70
CA GLN A 61 10.26 20.93 -17.71
C GLN A 61 10.20 20.04 -16.45
N THR A 62 9.14 20.23 -15.65
CA THR A 62 8.91 19.47 -14.40
C THR A 62 8.62 18.00 -14.65
N PHE A 63 7.81 17.69 -15.68
CA PHE A 63 7.44 16.32 -15.99
C PHE A 63 8.25 15.76 -17.14
N VAL A 64 8.62 14.49 -17.04
CA VAL A 64 9.27 13.72 -18.09
C VAL A 64 8.29 12.70 -18.66
N ASP A 65 8.49 12.33 -19.93
CA ASP A 65 7.59 11.40 -20.65
C ASP A 65 7.95 9.94 -20.48
N LYS A 66 9.12 9.65 -19.90
CA LYS A 66 9.60 8.30 -19.67
C LYS A 66 10.14 8.16 -18.26
N PRO A 67 10.03 6.97 -17.64
CA PRO A 67 10.65 6.71 -16.36
C PRO A 67 12.17 6.90 -16.42
N PHE A 68 12.77 7.29 -15.28
CA PHE A 68 14.21 7.57 -15.17
C PHE A 68 15.07 6.30 -15.26
N PHE A 69 14.49 5.17 -14.93
CA PHE A 69 15.14 3.85 -14.97
C PHE A 69 14.09 2.79 -15.32
N GLU A 70 14.55 1.64 -15.75
CA GLU A 70 13.69 0.51 -16.05
C GLU A 70 13.10 -0.07 -14.75
N SER A 71 11.80 -0.34 -14.75
CA SER A 71 11.15 -1.07 -13.67
C SER A 71 11.40 -2.57 -13.85
N TYR A 72 11.88 -3.23 -12.80
CA TYR A 72 12.09 -4.69 -12.80
C TYR A 72 10.85 -5.47 -12.37
N VAL A 73 9.77 -4.78 -12.03
CA VAL A 73 8.49 -5.39 -11.70
C VAL A 73 7.46 -5.16 -12.82
N THR A 74 6.52 -6.07 -12.96
CA THR A 74 5.39 -5.90 -13.89
C THR A 74 4.44 -4.84 -13.33
N THR A 75 4.38 -3.69 -13.99
CA THR A 75 3.48 -2.61 -13.59
C THR A 75 2.04 -2.96 -13.91
N GLN A 76 1.20 -2.99 -12.90
CA GLN A 76 -0.24 -3.17 -13.03
C GLN A 76 -0.94 -1.84 -13.36
N SER A 77 -2.19 -1.94 -13.86
CA SER A 77 -3.07 -0.77 -13.89
C SER A 77 -3.42 -0.31 -12.48
N ALA A 78 -3.62 1.00 -12.28
CA ALA A 78 -3.99 1.54 -10.98
C ALA A 78 -5.28 0.91 -10.41
N ASN A 79 -6.25 0.59 -11.28
CA ASN A 79 -7.48 -0.11 -10.88
C ASN A 79 -7.23 -1.58 -10.52
N GLY A 80 -6.29 -2.25 -11.18
CA GLY A 80 -5.84 -3.60 -10.84
C GLY A 80 -5.18 -3.62 -9.48
N ALA A 81 -4.16 -2.80 -9.30
CA ALA A 81 -3.44 -2.65 -8.04
C ALA A 81 -4.36 -2.28 -6.86
N TYR A 82 -5.34 -1.38 -7.06
CA TYR A 82 -6.33 -1.05 -6.04
C TYR A 82 -7.11 -2.28 -5.56
N LYS A 83 -7.56 -3.13 -6.48
CA LYS A 83 -8.31 -4.35 -6.12
C LYS A 83 -7.42 -5.38 -5.43
N GLU A 84 -6.23 -5.58 -5.95
CA GLU A 84 -5.30 -6.57 -5.44
C GLU A 84 -4.81 -6.23 -4.04
N VAL A 85 -4.40 -4.98 -3.82
CA VAL A 85 -4.04 -4.50 -2.48
C VAL A 85 -5.17 -4.71 -1.49
N LEU A 86 -6.40 -4.32 -1.81
CA LEU A 86 -7.54 -4.48 -0.90
C LEU A 86 -7.97 -5.94 -0.70
N SER A 87 -7.56 -6.86 -1.56
CA SER A 87 -7.85 -8.29 -1.39
C SER A 87 -6.95 -8.99 -0.38
N ASP A 88 -5.75 -8.45 -0.11
CA ASP A 88 -4.75 -9.12 0.73
C ASP A 88 -3.96 -8.14 1.63
N VAL A 89 -4.52 -6.98 1.93
CA VAL A 89 -3.91 -6.01 2.83
C VAL A 89 -4.39 -6.22 4.27
N GLY A 90 -3.53 -5.90 5.22
CA GLY A 90 -3.82 -6.00 6.64
C GLY A 90 -3.10 -7.16 7.32
N SER A 91 -3.28 -7.28 8.63
CA SER A 91 -2.71 -8.38 9.40
C SER A 91 -3.58 -9.62 9.28
N ASN A 92 -3.24 -10.52 8.36
CA ASN A 92 -3.98 -11.76 8.10
C ASN A 92 -3.42 -12.98 8.86
N GLN A 93 -2.38 -12.80 9.66
CA GLN A 93 -1.77 -13.84 10.49
C GLN A 93 -1.61 -13.36 11.95
N PRO A 94 -2.01 -14.10 12.96
CA PRO A 94 -2.69 -15.41 12.93
C PRO A 94 -4.17 -15.36 12.55
N PHE A 95 -4.76 -14.19 12.47
CA PHE A 95 -6.15 -13.98 12.03
C PHE A 95 -6.32 -12.55 11.53
N PHE A 96 -7.31 -12.38 10.67
CA PHE A 96 -7.68 -11.08 10.13
C PHE A 96 -8.55 -10.34 11.14
N ASP A 97 -8.05 -9.23 11.66
CA ASP A 97 -8.75 -8.53 12.73
C ASP A 97 -9.89 -7.62 12.23
N LYS A 98 -10.77 -7.27 13.16
CA LYS A 98 -11.94 -6.43 12.85
C LYS A 98 -11.58 -4.99 12.47
N HIS A 99 -10.39 -4.48 12.87
CA HIS A 99 -9.94 -3.13 12.49
C HIS A 99 -9.52 -3.11 11.03
N ASP A 100 -8.74 -4.08 10.59
CA ASP A 100 -8.35 -4.23 9.18
C ASP A 100 -9.57 -4.45 8.30
N ALA A 101 -10.46 -5.37 8.68
CA ALA A 101 -11.71 -5.61 7.96
C ALA A 101 -12.54 -4.33 7.80
N ARG A 102 -12.65 -3.53 8.86
CA ARG A 102 -13.36 -2.25 8.83
C ARG A 102 -12.68 -1.25 7.91
N ILE A 103 -11.36 -1.07 8.00
CA ILE A 103 -10.60 -0.11 7.20
C ILE A 103 -10.70 -0.47 5.70
N ILE A 104 -10.64 -1.75 5.35
CA ILE A 104 -10.83 -2.21 3.97
C ILE A 104 -12.23 -1.89 3.49
N ASP A 105 -13.25 -2.22 4.27
CA ASP A 105 -14.66 -1.95 3.92
C ASP A 105 -14.93 -0.45 3.76
N GLU A 106 -14.44 0.36 4.69
CA GLU A 106 -14.54 1.83 4.62
C GLU A 106 -13.81 2.39 3.39
N THR A 107 -12.64 1.85 3.05
CA THR A 107 -11.88 2.24 1.86
C THR A 107 -12.64 1.88 0.58
N LEU A 108 -13.21 0.67 0.51
CA LEU A 108 -14.02 0.24 -0.62
C LEU A 108 -15.28 1.11 -0.81
N LYS A 109 -15.97 1.42 0.26
CA LYS A 109 -17.24 2.19 0.24
C LYS A 109 -17.03 3.71 0.20
N GLY A 110 -15.85 4.19 0.60
CA GLY A 110 -15.61 5.63 0.80
C GLY A 110 -16.39 6.19 1.98
N THR A 111 -16.53 5.39 3.05
CA THR A 111 -17.24 5.74 4.28
C THR A 111 -16.30 5.78 5.48
N PHE A 112 -16.82 6.11 6.63
CA PHE A 112 -16.14 5.97 7.92
C PHE A 112 -17.14 5.57 9.01
N THR A 113 -16.70 4.81 10.00
CA THR A 113 -17.52 4.37 11.14
C THR A 113 -17.26 5.26 12.34
N PHE A 114 -16.02 5.63 12.58
CA PHE A 114 -15.61 6.36 13.79
C PHE A 114 -15.23 7.81 13.49
N LYS A 115 -15.23 8.60 14.56
CA LYS A 115 -14.78 10.00 14.55
C LYS A 115 -13.95 10.28 15.79
N GLY A 116 -13.10 11.27 15.72
CA GLY A 116 -12.32 11.72 16.86
C GLY A 116 -13.19 12.23 18.00
N SER A 117 -12.93 11.78 19.22
CA SER A 117 -13.66 12.16 20.42
C SER A 117 -13.49 13.63 20.79
N LYS A 118 -12.33 14.22 20.46
CA LYS A 118 -11.99 15.63 20.71
C LYS A 118 -12.19 16.50 19.48
N SER A 119 -11.68 16.03 18.33
CA SER A 119 -11.74 16.77 17.06
C SER A 119 -13.12 16.77 16.42
N GLY A 120 -13.91 15.70 16.66
CA GLY A 120 -15.19 15.46 15.99
C GLY A 120 -15.06 15.11 14.50
N LEU A 121 -13.83 14.97 13.98
CA LEU A 121 -13.58 14.72 12.57
C LEU A 121 -13.93 13.27 12.20
N GLY A 122 -14.78 13.11 11.20
CA GLY A 122 -15.16 11.81 10.68
C GLY A 122 -14.00 11.11 9.97
N GLY A 123 -13.77 9.84 10.29
CA GLY A 123 -12.67 9.05 9.72
C GLY A 123 -11.29 9.33 10.31
N MET A 124 -11.16 10.29 11.22
CA MET A 124 -9.93 10.61 11.93
C MET A 124 -10.16 10.43 13.43
N ILE A 125 -9.51 9.46 14.03
CA ILE A 125 -9.57 9.21 15.48
C ILE A 125 -8.48 10.02 16.20
N ASP A 126 -8.76 10.46 17.43
CA ASP A 126 -7.82 11.18 18.26
C ASP A 126 -7.02 10.25 19.17
N ASN A 127 -7.55 9.05 19.42
CA ASN A 127 -6.92 7.97 20.19
C ASN A 127 -7.56 6.61 19.83
N GLU A 128 -6.95 5.54 20.28
CA GLU A 128 -7.38 4.17 20.00
C GLU A 128 -8.76 3.82 20.54
N ALA A 129 -9.17 4.44 21.66
CA ALA A 129 -10.47 4.18 22.26
C ALA A 129 -11.64 4.66 21.38
N ASP A 130 -11.41 5.68 20.53
CA ASP A 130 -12.40 6.16 19.59
C ASP A 130 -12.82 5.07 18.59
N ALA A 131 -11.92 4.12 18.30
CA ALA A 131 -12.17 2.97 17.42
C ALA A 131 -12.42 1.66 18.17
N GLY A 132 -12.68 1.72 19.47
CA GLY A 132 -12.96 0.56 20.32
C GLY A 132 -11.74 -0.07 20.99
N GLY A 133 -10.60 0.63 21.00
CA GLY A 133 -9.34 0.21 21.65
C GLY A 133 -8.61 -0.87 20.84
N PHE A 134 -7.53 -1.36 21.42
CA PHE A 134 -6.73 -2.43 20.82
C PHE A 134 -7.49 -3.75 20.78
N PRO A 135 -7.33 -4.56 19.73
CA PRO A 135 -7.93 -5.87 19.66
C PRO A 135 -7.31 -6.80 20.70
N ASN A 136 -8.11 -7.70 21.25
CA ASN A 136 -7.59 -8.80 22.03
C ASN A 136 -7.07 -9.87 21.07
N ILE A 137 -5.77 -9.87 20.85
CA ILE A 137 -5.12 -10.86 19.97
C ILE A 137 -5.04 -12.18 20.73
N PRO A 138 -5.66 -13.27 20.24
CA PRO A 138 -5.57 -14.56 20.91
C PRO A 138 -4.11 -15.04 20.95
N THR A 139 -3.71 -15.54 22.10
CA THR A 139 -2.42 -16.21 22.26
C THR A 139 -2.58 -17.65 21.80
N GLU A 140 -2.38 -17.89 20.52
CA GLU A 140 -2.35 -19.24 19.98
C GLU A 140 -0.91 -19.72 19.83
N LYS A 141 -0.66 -20.93 20.26
CA LYS A 141 0.61 -21.60 19.96
C LYS A 141 0.51 -22.23 18.59
N ARG A 142 1.50 -22.01 17.77
CA ARG A 142 1.63 -22.73 16.50
C ARG A 142 1.64 -24.24 16.75
N PRO A 143 0.90 -25.05 15.97
CA PRO A 143 1.00 -26.50 16.07
C PRO A 143 2.43 -26.99 15.85
N ALA A 144 2.77 -28.16 16.41
CA ALA A 144 4.14 -28.71 16.31
C ALA A 144 4.59 -28.97 14.86
N ASP A 145 3.63 -29.20 13.98
CA ASP A 145 3.82 -29.44 12.55
C ASP A 145 3.67 -28.17 11.69
N TRP A 146 3.67 -27.00 12.31
CA TRP A 146 3.58 -25.73 11.57
C TRP A 146 4.82 -25.46 10.71
N ASP A 147 6.00 -25.78 11.23
CA ASP A 147 7.30 -25.62 10.60
C ASP A 147 8.21 -26.73 11.14
N THR A 148 8.21 -27.90 10.47
CA THR A 148 8.85 -29.12 10.97
C THR A 148 10.36 -29.06 10.95
N ASP A 149 10.93 -28.40 9.96
CA ASP A 149 12.37 -28.29 9.75
C ASP A 149 12.96 -26.97 10.24
N HIS A 150 12.14 -26.13 10.85
CA HIS A 150 12.55 -24.85 11.48
C HIS A 150 13.30 -23.90 10.54
N ASP A 151 12.84 -23.81 9.28
CA ASP A 151 13.38 -22.86 8.30
C ASP A 151 12.57 -21.55 8.19
N GLY A 152 11.48 -21.44 8.95
CA GLY A 152 10.61 -20.26 8.99
C GLY A 152 9.43 -20.32 8.01
N LEU A 153 9.40 -21.29 7.10
CA LEU A 153 8.31 -21.49 6.16
C LEU A 153 7.27 -22.47 6.71
N GLN A 154 6.01 -22.14 6.55
CA GLN A 154 4.91 -23.02 7.00
C GLN A 154 4.83 -24.27 6.13
N ASN A 155 4.64 -25.45 6.75
CA ASN A 155 4.53 -26.72 6.02
C ASN A 155 3.45 -26.70 4.95
N TRP A 156 2.26 -26.15 5.25
CA TRP A 156 1.18 -26.07 4.26
C TRP A 156 1.55 -25.21 3.05
N TRP A 157 2.31 -24.13 3.27
CA TRP A 157 2.79 -23.26 2.19
C TRP A 157 3.85 -23.98 1.34
N LYS A 158 4.82 -24.63 2.00
CA LYS A 158 5.82 -25.47 1.31
C LYS A 158 5.15 -26.52 0.43
N LYS A 159 4.17 -27.23 0.97
CA LYS A 159 3.40 -28.23 0.23
C LYS A 159 2.70 -27.62 -0.98
N ALA A 160 2.06 -26.46 -0.83
CA ALA A 160 1.39 -25.76 -1.92
C ALA A 160 2.37 -25.31 -3.02
N LYS A 161 3.61 -24.98 -2.66
CA LYS A 161 4.66 -24.56 -3.58
C LYS A 161 5.57 -25.70 -4.06
N GLY A 162 5.35 -26.92 -3.61
CA GLY A 162 6.15 -28.10 -3.99
C GLY A 162 7.56 -28.12 -3.35
N LEU A 163 7.72 -27.45 -2.23
CA LEU A 163 8.94 -27.42 -1.43
C LEU A 163 8.99 -28.60 -0.45
N ASN A 164 10.16 -28.86 0.15
CA ASN A 164 10.37 -29.95 1.07
C ASN A 164 10.03 -29.58 2.51
N GLU A 165 8.96 -30.13 3.04
CA GLU A 165 8.51 -29.90 4.44
C GLU A 165 9.45 -30.51 5.51
N ASN A 166 10.43 -31.33 5.10
CA ASN A 166 11.33 -32.07 5.97
C ASN A 166 12.78 -31.92 5.52
N SER A 167 13.20 -30.72 5.22
CA SER A 167 14.60 -30.41 4.94
C SER A 167 15.44 -30.56 6.23
N LYS A 168 16.74 -30.40 6.16
CA LYS A 168 17.57 -30.43 7.36
C LYS A 168 17.22 -29.23 8.25
N ALA A 169 17.03 -29.46 9.54
CA ALA A 169 16.71 -28.38 10.48
C ALA A 169 17.71 -27.22 10.39
N GLY A 170 17.21 -26.02 10.16
CA GLY A 170 17.99 -24.80 9.98
C GLY A 170 18.61 -24.66 8.57
N ASP A 171 18.13 -25.41 7.59
CA ASP A 171 18.46 -25.19 6.19
C ASP A 171 17.50 -24.16 5.58
N PHE A 172 17.94 -22.94 5.47
CA PHE A 172 17.17 -21.81 4.94
C PHE A 172 17.29 -21.65 3.41
N SER A 173 17.83 -22.64 2.70
CA SER A 173 18.05 -22.55 1.25
C SER A 173 16.73 -22.34 0.48
N GLU A 174 15.65 -23.00 0.88
CA GLU A 174 14.33 -22.82 0.29
C GLU A 174 13.69 -21.49 0.68
N ALA A 175 13.84 -21.07 1.95
CA ALA A 175 13.35 -19.79 2.44
C ALA A 175 14.03 -18.58 1.76
N ASN A 176 15.30 -18.77 1.35
CA ASN A 176 16.06 -17.75 0.62
C ASN A 176 15.98 -17.90 -0.90
N SER A 177 15.19 -18.86 -1.38
CA SER A 177 14.97 -19.04 -2.82
C SER A 177 13.83 -18.18 -3.30
N ASP A 178 14.04 -17.51 -4.41
CA ASP A 178 12.99 -16.79 -5.13
C ASP A 178 12.22 -17.79 -6.02
N VAL A 179 11.26 -18.53 -5.40
CA VAL A 179 10.53 -19.62 -6.05
C VAL A 179 9.59 -19.12 -7.14
N ASP A 180 8.98 -17.98 -6.94
CA ASP A 180 8.03 -17.35 -7.88
C ASP A 180 8.67 -16.28 -8.76
N LYS A 181 9.96 -15.98 -8.54
CA LYS A 181 10.78 -15.06 -9.34
C LYS A 181 10.23 -13.64 -9.38
N ASP A 182 9.72 -13.18 -8.26
CA ASP A 182 9.22 -11.82 -8.11
C ASP A 182 10.24 -10.84 -7.50
N GLY A 183 11.43 -11.32 -7.14
CA GLY A 183 12.55 -10.56 -6.57
C GLY A 183 12.48 -10.41 -5.08
#